data_ab141503fb6e6ab3441f70e391c81a41
#
_entry.id   ab141503fb6e6ab3441f70e391c81a41
#
_cell.length_a   1.000
_cell.length_b   1.000
_cell.length_c   1.000
_cell.angle_alpha   90.00
_cell.angle_beta   90.00
_cell.angle_gamma   90.00
#
_symmetry.space_group_name_H-M   'P 1'
#
loop_
_entity.id
_entity.type
_entity.pdbx_description
1 polymer ?
#
loop_
_entity_poly.entity_id
_entity_poly.type
_entity_poly.pdbx_seq_one_letter_code
_entity_poly.pdbx_strand_id
1 'polypeptide(L)'
;SFNPGAIIPGPWNPTYNHNHMLRHSLTGQWGDILSSPQLGDFFTFTYTWVLPTDINGVSLDITNLEIAAFVAEDNQEIITGEVIAPSLLFLNAYDANVTTSTAEDVICASETDIEITFKNYGNQLLTSLDLTYDINGGASVIYNWVGNLAPGAQETVTITNIPFSPQANNTVTWLATNPNAQVDQNTTNN
;
A
#
# COMPACT_ATOMS: atom_id res chain seq x y z
N SER A 1 7.46 21.50 -16.53
CA SER A 1 8.28 22.05 -17.63
C SER A 1 9.74 21.81 -17.30
N PHE A 2 10.45 21.13 -18.20
CA PHE A 2 11.91 20.96 -18.10
C PHE A 2 12.57 22.33 -18.27
N ASN A 3 13.28 22.82 -17.27
CA ASN A 3 14.08 24.02 -17.35
C ASN A 3 15.49 23.64 -17.82
N PRO A 4 15.86 23.83 -19.10
CA PRO A 4 17.17 23.42 -19.62
C PRO A 4 18.34 24.27 -19.09
N GLY A 5 18.05 25.31 -18.32
CA GLY A 5 19.05 26.16 -17.65
C GLY A 5 19.27 25.80 -16.17
N ALA A 6 18.56 24.84 -15.62
CA ALA A 6 18.84 24.37 -14.27
C ALA A 6 20.13 23.56 -14.28
N ILE A 7 21.22 24.15 -13.82
CA ILE A 7 22.44 23.41 -13.49
C ILE A 7 22.08 22.47 -12.34
N ILE A 8 22.07 21.17 -12.59
CA ILE A 8 21.99 20.17 -11.51
C ILE A 8 23.37 20.17 -10.85
N PRO A 9 23.54 20.79 -9.66
CA PRO A 9 24.82 20.82 -9.01
C PRO A 9 25.08 19.48 -8.35
N GLY A 10 26.01 18.74 -8.81
CA GLY A 10 26.54 17.58 -8.15
C GLY A 10 26.53 16.31 -9.00
N PRO A 11 27.29 15.29 -8.61
CA PRO A 11 27.26 13.99 -9.27
C PRO A 11 25.88 13.38 -9.13
N TRP A 12 25.45 12.64 -10.16
CA TRP A 12 24.20 11.87 -10.15
C TRP A 12 24.11 11.02 -8.87
N ASN A 13 23.03 11.21 -8.08
CA ASN A 13 22.78 10.46 -6.87
C ASN A 13 21.72 9.38 -7.17
N PRO A 14 22.09 8.11 -7.26
CA PRO A 14 21.14 7.02 -7.54
C PRO A 14 20.10 6.80 -6.42
N THR A 15 20.36 7.35 -5.23
CA THR A 15 19.47 7.24 -4.08
C THR A 15 18.67 8.52 -3.81
N TYR A 16 18.68 9.48 -4.78
CA TYR A 16 17.90 10.70 -4.63
C TYR A 16 16.41 10.40 -4.62
N ASN A 17 15.75 10.67 -3.52
CA ASN A 17 14.32 10.50 -3.38
C ASN A 17 13.60 11.80 -3.82
N HIS A 18 12.78 11.70 -4.85
CA HIS A 18 11.93 12.80 -5.32
C HIS A 18 10.69 12.89 -4.43
N ASN A 19 10.75 13.76 -3.41
CA ASN A 19 9.59 14.06 -2.58
C ASN A 19 8.64 15.03 -3.32
N HIS A 20 7.34 14.96 -3.00
CA HIS A 20 6.28 15.84 -3.53
C HIS A 20 6.22 15.87 -5.07
N MET A 21 6.39 14.72 -5.72
CA MET A 21 6.24 14.62 -7.16
C MET A 21 4.75 14.61 -7.54
N LEU A 22 4.33 15.51 -8.45
CA LEU A 22 2.98 15.47 -9.02
C LEU A 22 2.75 14.14 -9.75
N ARG A 23 1.79 13.36 -9.30
CA ARG A 23 1.44 12.05 -9.87
C ARG A 23 0.23 12.12 -10.78
N HIS A 24 -0.76 12.92 -10.43
CA HIS A 24 -1.99 13.09 -11.18
C HIS A 24 -2.63 14.44 -10.87
N SER A 25 -3.37 15.00 -11.82
CA SER A 25 -4.22 16.18 -11.63
C SER A 25 -5.68 15.74 -11.68
N LEU A 26 -6.43 16.01 -10.62
CA LEU A 26 -7.86 15.68 -10.53
C LEU A 26 -8.70 16.62 -11.40
N THR A 27 -8.21 17.83 -11.60
CA THR A 27 -8.78 18.81 -12.53
C THR A 27 -7.96 18.88 -13.81
N GLY A 28 -8.34 19.65 -14.78
CA GLY A 28 -7.45 20.04 -15.88
C GLY A 28 -6.26 20.86 -15.35
N GLN A 29 -5.27 21.10 -16.20
CA GLN A 29 -4.06 21.84 -15.82
C GLN A 29 -4.30 23.26 -15.28
N TRP A 30 -5.48 23.81 -15.53
CA TRP A 30 -5.89 25.16 -15.11
C TRP A 30 -6.98 25.14 -14.02
N GLY A 31 -7.32 23.98 -13.49
CA GLY A 31 -8.34 23.84 -12.47
C GLY A 31 -9.76 24.06 -12.97
N ASP A 32 -10.70 24.24 -12.06
CA ASP A 32 -12.08 24.58 -12.31
C ASP A 32 -12.34 26.06 -11.97
N ILE A 33 -13.07 26.75 -12.82
CA ILE A 33 -13.30 28.19 -12.70
C ILE A 33 -14.31 28.49 -11.59
N LEU A 34 -13.94 29.32 -10.65
CA LEU A 34 -14.84 29.93 -9.67
C LEU A 34 -15.46 31.20 -10.31
N SER A 35 -16.72 31.14 -10.72
CA SER A 35 -17.38 32.26 -11.38
C SER A 35 -17.80 33.33 -10.36
N SER A 36 -17.17 34.51 -10.44
CA SER A 36 -17.52 35.70 -9.66
C SER A 36 -17.67 35.47 -8.16
N PRO A 37 -16.67 34.91 -7.46
CA PRO A 37 -16.76 34.66 -6.03
C PRO A 37 -16.95 35.98 -5.25
N GLN A 38 -17.82 35.94 -4.23
CA GLN A 38 -18.08 37.06 -3.34
C GLN A 38 -17.60 36.73 -1.91
N LEU A 39 -17.42 37.77 -1.11
CA LEU A 39 -17.08 37.57 0.30
C LEU A 39 -18.16 36.78 1.03
N GLY A 40 -17.77 35.65 1.61
CA GLY A 40 -18.66 34.73 2.31
C GLY A 40 -19.21 33.57 1.47
N ASP A 41 -18.92 33.53 0.18
CA ASP A 41 -19.29 32.38 -0.65
C ASP A 41 -18.52 31.13 -0.24
N PHE A 42 -19.19 29.99 -0.36
CA PHE A 42 -18.62 28.67 -0.12
C PHE A 42 -18.83 27.78 -1.34
N PHE A 43 -17.76 27.22 -1.84
CA PHE A 43 -17.77 26.35 -3.02
C PHE A 43 -17.34 24.94 -2.62
N THR A 44 -18.05 23.94 -3.16
CA THR A 44 -17.72 22.52 -2.97
C THR A 44 -17.58 21.84 -4.32
N PHE A 45 -16.51 21.12 -4.49
CA PHE A 45 -16.25 20.29 -5.67
C PHE A 45 -15.99 18.84 -5.22
N THR A 46 -16.44 17.90 -6.02
CA THR A 46 -16.22 16.47 -5.78
C THR A 46 -15.56 15.86 -7.01
N TYR A 47 -14.45 15.21 -6.82
CA TYR A 47 -13.72 14.52 -7.87
C TYR A 47 -13.62 13.04 -7.55
N THR A 48 -13.66 12.21 -8.58
CA THR A 48 -13.45 10.77 -8.45
C THR A 48 -12.31 10.36 -9.38
N TRP A 49 -11.36 9.66 -8.83
CA TRP A 49 -10.26 9.10 -9.60
C TRP A 49 -10.02 7.65 -9.15
N VAL A 50 -9.97 6.73 -10.11
CA VAL A 50 -9.62 5.34 -9.84
C VAL A 50 -8.10 5.25 -9.76
N LEU A 51 -7.59 4.93 -8.57
CA LEU A 51 -6.16 4.84 -8.33
C LEU A 51 -5.59 3.64 -9.10
N PRO A 52 -4.66 3.84 -10.04
CA PRO A 52 -3.98 2.74 -10.71
C PRO A 52 -2.94 2.10 -9.77
N THR A 53 -2.50 0.89 -10.06
CA THR A 53 -1.43 0.22 -9.31
C THR A 53 -0.07 0.90 -9.50
N ASP A 54 0.13 1.51 -10.68
CA ASP A 54 1.34 2.26 -10.99
C ASP A 54 1.05 3.44 -11.92
N ILE A 55 1.99 4.40 -12.00
CA ILE A 55 2.05 5.43 -13.02
C ILE A 55 3.44 5.38 -13.66
N ASN A 56 3.48 5.08 -14.95
CA ASN A 56 4.72 4.96 -15.74
C ASN A 56 5.71 3.95 -15.13
N GLY A 57 5.20 2.81 -14.67
CA GLY A 57 6.01 1.73 -14.06
C GLY A 57 6.51 2.04 -12.65
N VAL A 58 6.02 3.10 -12.01
CA VAL A 58 6.30 3.41 -10.61
C VAL A 58 5.06 3.13 -9.79
N SER A 59 5.14 2.15 -8.89
CA SER A 59 4.05 1.76 -8.00
C SER A 59 3.54 2.93 -7.17
N LEU A 60 2.22 2.97 -6.97
CA LEU A 60 1.57 3.92 -6.08
C LEU A 60 1.32 3.28 -4.73
N ASP A 61 1.86 3.91 -3.70
CA ASP A 61 1.52 3.59 -2.31
C ASP A 61 0.61 4.69 -1.78
N ILE A 62 -0.66 4.35 -1.54
CA ILE A 62 -1.66 5.31 -1.08
C ILE A 62 -1.31 5.96 0.26
N THR A 63 -0.52 5.30 1.09
CA THR A 63 -0.07 5.83 2.38
C THR A 63 0.97 6.95 2.23
N ASN A 64 1.60 7.04 1.06
CA ASN A 64 2.58 8.06 0.70
C ASN A 64 2.01 9.11 -0.28
N LEU A 65 0.70 9.11 -0.50
CA LEU A 65 0.06 10.12 -1.32
C LEU A 65 -0.37 11.32 -0.49
N GLU A 66 -0.30 12.48 -1.11
CA GLU A 66 -0.83 13.74 -0.60
C GLU A 66 -1.76 14.35 -1.64
N ILE A 67 -2.84 14.96 -1.18
CA ILE A 67 -3.77 15.72 -2.01
C ILE A 67 -3.48 17.19 -1.78
N ALA A 68 -3.05 17.90 -2.81
CA ALA A 68 -2.84 19.33 -2.78
C ALA A 68 -4.00 20.03 -3.49
N ALA A 69 -4.62 21.00 -2.84
CA ALA A 69 -5.60 21.89 -3.42
C ALA A 69 -5.14 23.33 -3.28
N PHE A 70 -5.34 24.14 -4.30
CA PHE A 70 -5.02 25.56 -4.25
C PHE A 70 -5.98 26.37 -5.09
N VAL A 71 -6.14 27.63 -4.70
CA VAL A 71 -6.91 28.65 -5.44
C VAL A 71 -5.92 29.64 -6.04
N ALA A 72 -6.10 29.91 -7.31
CA ALA A 72 -5.26 30.86 -8.04
C ALA A 72 -6.11 31.99 -8.63
N GLU A 73 -5.54 33.19 -8.72
CA GLU A 73 -6.05 34.26 -9.53
C GLU A 73 -5.38 34.19 -10.91
N ASP A 74 -6.21 34.16 -11.95
CA ASP A 74 -5.78 33.82 -13.30
C ASP A 74 -5.00 32.50 -13.34
N ASN A 75 -3.91 32.42 -14.08
CA ASN A 75 -3.10 31.23 -14.21
C ASN A 75 -1.70 31.38 -13.61
N GLN A 76 -1.49 32.36 -12.74
CA GLN A 76 -0.15 32.76 -12.31
C GLN A 76 0.02 32.94 -10.81
N GLU A 77 -0.99 33.42 -10.09
CA GLU A 77 -0.85 33.74 -8.67
C GLU A 77 -1.64 32.76 -7.80
N ILE A 78 -0.96 32.03 -6.92
CA ILE A 78 -1.61 31.18 -5.92
C ILE A 78 -2.00 32.05 -4.74
N ILE A 79 -3.30 32.19 -4.49
CA ILE A 79 -3.86 32.96 -3.38
C ILE A 79 -3.77 32.17 -2.08
N THR A 80 -4.15 30.91 -2.14
CA THR A 80 -4.14 30.00 -0.97
C THR A 80 -4.13 28.55 -1.44
N GLY A 81 -3.73 27.65 -0.55
CA GLY A 81 -3.76 26.23 -0.81
C GLY A 81 -3.54 25.42 0.45
N GLU A 82 -3.84 24.14 0.38
CA GLU A 82 -3.66 23.19 1.46
C GLU A 82 -3.22 21.84 0.91
N VAL A 83 -2.48 21.11 1.72
CA VAL A 83 -2.05 19.73 1.43
C VAL A 83 -2.54 18.83 2.56
N ILE A 84 -3.20 17.74 2.21
CA ILE A 84 -3.73 16.78 3.18
C ILE A 84 -3.41 15.35 2.74
N ALA A 85 -3.12 14.49 3.71
CA ALA A 85 -3.05 13.05 3.45
C ALA A 85 -4.46 12.47 3.22
N PRO A 86 -4.65 11.54 2.27
CA PRO A 86 -5.93 10.90 2.07
C PRO A 86 -6.34 10.05 3.27
N SER A 87 -7.62 10.04 3.61
CA SER A 87 -8.16 9.09 4.57
C SER A 87 -8.48 7.78 3.86
N LEU A 88 -8.03 6.65 4.43
CA LEU A 88 -8.33 5.32 3.89
C LEU A 88 -9.68 4.83 4.40
N LEU A 89 -10.53 4.38 3.49
CA LEU A 89 -11.77 3.70 3.82
C LEU A 89 -11.66 2.24 3.36
N PHE A 90 -11.55 1.34 4.32
CA PHE A 90 -11.61 -0.09 4.07
C PHE A 90 -13.07 -0.52 3.96
N LEU A 91 -13.47 -1.07 2.81
CA LEU A 91 -14.85 -1.42 2.51
C LEU A 91 -15.28 -2.74 3.17
N ASN A 92 -14.36 -3.67 3.32
CA ASN A 92 -14.60 -4.97 3.93
C ASN A 92 -14.47 -4.87 5.46
N ALA A 93 -15.27 -5.62 6.19
CA ALA A 93 -15.11 -5.73 7.63
C ALA A 93 -13.95 -6.68 7.99
N TYR A 94 -13.86 -7.79 7.26
CA TYR A 94 -12.89 -8.85 7.47
C TYR A 94 -12.16 -9.13 6.17
N ASP A 95 -10.90 -8.73 6.11
CA ASP A 95 -10.04 -8.85 4.92
C ASP A 95 -8.58 -8.81 5.40
N ALA A 96 -7.81 -9.84 5.12
CA ALA A 96 -6.41 -9.89 5.51
C ALA A 96 -5.62 -10.68 4.46
N ASN A 97 -4.40 -10.23 4.18
CA ASN A 97 -3.55 -10.93 3.22
C ASN A 97 -2.09 -10.95 3.67
N VAL A 98 -1.38 -12.00 3.25
CA VAL A 98 0.09 -12.07 3.32
C VAL A 98 0.67 -11.13 2.27
N THR A 99 1.52 -10.21 2.71
CA THR A 99 2.15 -9.22 1.82
C THR A 99 3.55 -9.63 1.40
N THR A 100 4.31 -10.25 2.29
CA THR A 100 5.65 -10.76 2.00
C THR A 100 5.96 -11.99 2.84
N SER A 101 6.85 -12.84 2.31
CA SER A 101 7.50 -13.90 3.08
C SER A 101 9.00 -13.89 2.78
N THR A 102 9.81 -14.13 3.81
CA THR A 102 11.27 -14.13 3.70
C THR A 102 11.85 -15.35 4.39
N ALA A 103 12.69 -16.10 3.70
CA ALA A 103 13.45 -17.23 4.22
C ALA A 103 14.92 -17.09 3.81
N GLU A 104 15.81 -17.89 4.39
CA GLU A 104 17.20 -17.95 3.94
C GLU A 104 17.28 -18.55 2.51
N ASP A 105 18.07 -17.91 1.63
CA ASP A 105 18.21 -18.32 0.24
C ASP A 105 18.94 -19.67 0.07
N VAL A 106 19.84 -20.00 0.99
CA VAL A 106 20.62 -21.25 0.95
C VAL A 106 20.62 -21.91 2.32
N ILE A 107 20.03 -23.09 2.41
CA ILE A 107 19.88 -23.82 3.65
C ILE A 107 20.52 -25.19 3.53
N CYS A 108 21.43 -25.52 4.46
CA CYS A 108 22.02 -26.84 4.60
C CYS A 108 21.39 -27.68 5.74
N ALA A 109 20.16 -27.34 6.09
CA ALA A 109 19.34 -27.97 7.14
C ALA A 109 18.10 -28.63 6.53
N SER A 110 17.36 -29.41 7.32
CA SER A 110 16.09 -30.02 6.94
C SER A 110 14.87 -29.18 7.37
N GLU A 111 15.11 -28.05 8.00
CA GLU A 111 14.10 -27.11 8.50
C GLU A 111 14.63 -25.67 8.44
N THR A 112 13.74 -24.68 8.35
CA THR A 112 14.08 -23.27 8.36
C THR A 112 13.01 -22.45 9.08
N ASP A 113 13.39 -21.25 9.47
CA ASP A 113 12.49 -20.23 9.96
C ASP A 113 12.07 -19.33 8.78
N ILE A 114 10.77 -18.98 8.73
CA ILE A 114 10.24 -18.09 7.70
C ILE A 114 9.56 -16.90 8.38
N GLU A 115 9.95 -15.71 8.01
CA GLU A 115 9.27 -14.48 8.38
C GLU A 115 8.12 -14.20 7.42
N ILE A 116 6.92 -14.01 7.97
CA ILE A 116 5.71 -13.70 7.22
C ILE A 116 5.18 -12.36 7.65
N THR A 117 5.02 -11.46 6.71
CA THR A 117 4.34 -10.18 6.93
C THR A 117 2.94 -10.25 6.34
N PHE A 118 1.95 -9.92 7.13
CA PHE A 118 0.56 -9.84 6.72
C PHE A 118 -0.05 -8.50 7.15
N LYS A 119 -1.12 -8.11 6.48
CA LYS A 119 -1.78 -6.82 6.67
C LYS A 119 -3.28 -7.01 6.86
N ASN A 120 -3.84 -6.21 7.75
CA ASN A 120 -5.28 -6.08 7.92
C ASN A 120 -5.83 -5.08 6.89
N TYR A 121 -6.53 -5.57 5.89
CA TYR A 121 -7.24 -4.77 4.88
C TYR A 121 -8.71 -4.55 5.26
N GLY A 122 -9.16 -5.13 6.37
CA GLY A 122 -10.49 -4.92 6.93
C GLY A 122 -10.61 -3.62 7.71
N ASN A 123 -11.86 -3.18 7.96
CA ASN A 123 -12.15 -2.02 8.79
C ASN A 123 -12.35 -2.39 10.27
N GLN A 124 -12.31 -3.67 10.62
CA GLN A 124 -12.37 -4.16 12.00
C GLN A 124 -10.96 -4.46 12.52
N LEU A 125 -10.78 -4.35 13.84
CA LEU A 125 -9.57 -4.83 14.50
C LEU A 125 -9.41 -6.33 14.24
N LEU A 126 -8.27 -6.73 13.69
CA LEU A 126 -7.94 -8.13 13.48
C LEU A 126 -7.38 -8.70 14.76
N THR A 127 -8.04 -9.71 15.32
CA THR A 127 -7.68 -10.35 16.59
C THR A 127 -7.22 -11.80 16.43
N SER A 128 -7.56 -12.41 15.28
CA SER A 128 -7.10 -13.75 14.92
C SER A 128 -7.02 -13.89 13.40
N LEU A 129 -6.09 -14.73 12.93
CA LEU A 129 -5.89 -15.04 11.52
C LEU A 129 -5.30 -16.44 11.37
N ASP A 130 -5.79 -17.20 10.41
CA ASP A 130 -5.18 -18.46 10.01
C ASP A 130 -4.20 -18.21 8.86
N LEU A 131 -2.90 -18.33 9.13
CA LEU A 131 -1.86 -18.32 8.11
C LEU A 131 -1.61 -19.76 7.68
N THR A 132 -2.15 -20.10 6.53
CA THR A 132 -2.03 -21.44 5.95
C THR A 132 -0.86 -21.47 4.97
N TYR A 133 -0.03 -22.49 5.05
CA TYR A 133 1.06 -22.66 4.08
C TYR A 133 1.16 -24.11 3.60
N ASP A 134 1.72 -24.28 2.43
CA ASP A 134 2.18 -25.56 1.91
C ASP A 134 3.60 -25.43 1.36
N ILE A 135 4.29 -26.57 1.29
CA ILE A 135 5.63 -26.66 0.73
C ILE A 135 5.54 -27.57 -0.50
N ASN A 136 5.96 -27.03 -1.66
CA ASN A 136 5.99 -27.76 -2.93
C ASN A 136 4.62 -28.36 -3.33
N GLY A 137 3.51 -27.72 -2.97
CA GLY A 137 2.16 -28.23 -3.22
C GLY A 137 1.78 -29.44 -2.37
N GLY A 138 2.46 -29.63 -1.23
CA GLY A 138 2.19 -30.71 -0.26
C GLY A 138 0.97 -30.44 0.62
N ALA A 139 0.90 -31.14 1.75
CA ALA A 139 -0.17 -30.92 2.72
C ALA A 139 -0.08 -29.54 3.36
N SER A 140 -1.22 -28.85 3.43
CA SER A 140 -1.29 -27.52 4.06
C SER A 140 -1.15 -27.63 5.59
N VAL A 141 -0.42 -26.69 6.15
CA VAL A 141 -0.23 -26.49 7.59
C VAL A 141 -0.81 -25.13 7.97
N ILE A 142 -1.46 -25.04 9.13
CA ILE A 142 -2.08 -23.81 9.63
C ILE A 142 -1.28 -23.31 10.83
N TYR A 143 -0.88 -22.06 10.78
CA TYR A 143 -0.40 -21.29 11.90
C TYR A 143 -1.50 -20.32 12.36
N ASN A 144 -2.03 -20.52 13.58
CA ASN A 144 -3.06 -19.67 14.13
C ASN A 144 -2.42 -18.44 14.80
N TRP A 145 -2.54 -17.29 14.18
CA TRP A 145 -2.11 -16.04 14.77
C TRP A 145 -3.22 -15.44 15.66
N VAL A 146 -2.81 -14.87 16.79
CA VAL A 146 -3.70 -14.13 17.72
C VAL A 146 -2.98 -12.84 18.12
N GLY A 147 -3.66 -11.71 18.02
CA GLY A 147 -3.07 -10.41 18.33
C GLY A 147 -4.10 -9.27 18.34
N ASN A 148 -3.65 -8.05 18.06
CA ASN A 148 -4.48 -6.87 17.94
C ASN A 148 -3.93 -5.97 16.83
N LEU A 149 -4.32 -6.21 15.58
CA LEU A 149 -3.84 -5.50 14.42
C LEU A 149 -4.92 -4.53 13.90
N ALA A 150 -4.65 -3.23 14.00
CA ALA A 150 -5.57 -2.18 13.57
C ALA A 150 -5.82 -2.22 12.05
N PRO A 151 -6.95 -1.67 11.56
CA PRO A 151 -7.18 -1.46 10.12
C PRO A 151 -5.99 -0.79 9.43
N GLY A 152 -5.55 -1.36 8.32
CA GLY A 152 -4.41 -0.88 7.53
C GLY A 152 -3.02 -1.17 8.11
N ALA A 153 -2.94 -1.65 9.34
CA ALA A 153 -1.66 -2.04 9.94
C ALA A 153 -1.17 -3.39 9.41
N GLN A 154 0.13 -3.61 9.55
CA GLN A 154 0.78 -4.87 9.20
C GLN A 154 1.62 -5.39 10.38
N GLU A 155 1.81 -6.69 10.43
CA GLU A 155 2.63 -7.36 11.42
C GLU A 155 3.48 -8.44 10.75
N THR A 156 4.68 -8.66 11.28
CA THR A 156 5.59 -9.73 10.85
C THR A 156 5.71 -10.74 11.98
N VAL A 157 5.51 -12.00 11.66
CA VAL A 157 5.72 -13.13 12.57
C VAL A 157 6.76 -14.08 11.99
N THR A 158 7.51 -14.74 12.87
CA THR A 158 8.45 -15.80 12.49
C THR A 158 7.83 -17.15 12.81
N ILE A 159 7.66 -17.99 11.79
CA ILE A 159 7.25 -19.37 11.95
C ILE A 159 8.50 -20.23 11.90
N THR A 160 8.79 -20.88 13.02
CA THR A 160 10.05 -21.61 13.22
C THR A 160 9.94 -23.09 12.87
N ASN A 161 11.09 -23.70 12.51
CA ASN A 161 11.23 -25.12 12.26
C ASN A 161 10.29 -25.65 11.16
N ILE A 162 10.10 -24.89 10.08
CA ILE A 162 9.34 -25.37 8.92
C ILE A 162 10.16 -26.44 8.21
N PRO A 163 9.68 -27.71 8.17
CA PRO A 163 10.42 -28.79 7.57
C PRO A 163 10.31 -28.75 6.03
N PHE A 164 11.38 -29.06 5.34
CA PHE A 164 11.38 -29.23 3.88
C PHE A 164 12.30 -30.38 3.43
N SER A 165 12.04 -30.89 2.24
CA SER A 165 12.87 -31.90 1.65
C SER A 165 14.10 -31.28 1.00
N PRO A 166 15.31 -31.85 1.20
CA PRO A 166 16.51 -31.37 0.52
C PRO A 166 16.37 -31.49 -1.01
N GLN A 167 16.23 -30.37 -1.69
CA GLN A 167 16.18 -30.29 -3.16
C GLN A 167 16.71 -28.91 -3.59
N ALA A 168 16.95 -28.76 -4.90
CA ALA A 168 17.59 -27.54 -5.42
C ALA A 168 16.74 -26.28 -5.19
N ASN A 169 15.40 -26.41 -5.25
CA ASN A 169 14.48 -25.31 -4.99
C ASN A 169 13.26 -25.83 -4.22
N ASN A 170 12.86 -25.10 -3.20
CA ASN A 170 11.60 -25.30 -2.50
C ASN A 170 10.71 -24.08 -2.72
N THR A 171 9.42 -24.32 -2.93
CA THR A 171 8.41 -23.28 -3.02
C THR A 171 7.51 -23.36 -1.79
N VAL A 172 7.27 -22.22 -1.15
CA VAL A 172 6.31 -22.11 -0.06
C VAL A 172 5.18 -21.20 -0.52
N THR A 173 3.95 -21.70 -0.48
CA THR A 173 2.75 -20.94 -0.81
C THR A 173 2.05 -20.54 0.47
N TRP A 174 1.59 -19.32 0.58
CA TRP A 174 0.91 -18.76 1.75
C TRP A 174 -0.49 -18.30 1.40
N LEU A 175 -1.39 -18.45 2.38
CA LEU A 175 -2.76 -18.00 2.28
C LEU A 175 -3.21 -17.49 3.67
N ALA A 176 -3.74 -16.26 3.72
CA ALA A 176 -4.39 -15.73 4.91
C ALA A 176 -5.89 -16.06 4.85
N THR A 177 -6.43 -16.66 5.90
CA THR A 177 -7.84 -17.05 5.94
C THR A 177 -8.44 -16.84 7.32
N ASN A 178 -9.77 -16.87 7.39
CA ASN A 178 -10.55 -16.78 8.63
C ASN A 178 -10.20 -15.58 9.53
N PRO A 179 -10.09 -14.35 9.00
CA PRO A 179 -9.88 -13.16 9.81
C PRO A 179 -10.99 -13.05 10.88
N ASN A 180 -10.63 -13.02 12.17
CA ASN A 180 -11.55 -13.04 13.30
C ASN A 180 -12.56 -14.23 13.28
N ALA A 181 -12.14 -15.39 12.79
CA ALA A 181 -12.98 -16.55 12.55
C ALA A 181 -14.19 -16.26 11.61
N GLN A 182 -14.08 -15.28 10.75
CA GLN A 182 -15.05 -14.93 9.71
C GLN A 182 -14.50 -15.27 8.32
N VAL A 183 -15.38 -15.32 7.34
CA VAL A 183 -14.98 -15.47 5.93
C VAL A 183 -14.25 -14.20 5.50
N ASP A 184 -13.11 -14.37 4.84
CA ASP A 184 -12.43 -13.28 4.17
C ASP A 184 -13.31 -12.74 3.04
N GLN A 185 -13.57 -11.43 3.07
CA GLN A 185 -14.50 -10.77 2.15
C GLN A 185 -13.85 -10.37 0.82
N ASN A 186 -12.54 -10.55 0.70
CA ASN A 186 -11.79 -10.25 -0.52
C ASN A 186 -10.78 -11.36 -0.84
N THR A 187 -11.28 -12.47 -1.32
CA THR A 187 -10.43 -13.62 -1.70
C THR A 187 -9.61 -13.39 -2.98
N THR A 188 -9.72 -12.24 -3.62
CA THR A 188 -8.95 -11.92 -4.83
C THR A 188 -7.57 -11.37 -4.53
N ASN A 189 -7.30 -10.98 -3.30
CA ASN A 189 -5.99 -10.51 -2.84
C ASN A 189 -5.18 -11.59 -2.10
N ASN A 190 -5.72 -12.79 -1.97
CA ASN A 190 -5.10 -13.96 -1.32
C ASN A 190 -4.32 -14.83 -2.33
#